data_8f36202cbed93496303b1a62c583ff94
#
_entry.id   8f36202cbed93496303b1a62c583ff94
#
_cell.length_a   1.000
_cell.length_b   1.000
_cell.length_c   1.000
_cell.angle_alpha   90.00
_cell.angle_beta   90.00
_cell.angle_gamma   90.00
#
_symmetry.space_group_name_H-M   'P 1'
#
loop_
_entity.id
_entity.type
_entity.pdbx_description
1 polymer ?
#
loop_
_entity_poly.entity_id
_entity_poly.type
_entity_poly.pdbx_seq_one_letter_code
_entity_poly.pdbx_strand_id
1 'polypeptide(L)'
;TVCDANVVLGYLPSDVKLGGDMIIDRESSVKVVQELADAMGIDLMAAAEGIIKIVNESMLGALRLVSVEQGYDPRDFALVGFGGAGPLHANSLGILTGSWPVIIPPGPGVLCAYGDATTKVRDEASQTYVKKVEDIKLEDFITELEALKIRASISFEKDGIDSTKQDVKYQADIRYTGQAFQLSLGISMDDLKKNSLSMLTDEFDRQHEQLFTFAHGKD
;
A
#
# COMPACT_ATOMS: atom_id res chain seq x y z
N THR A 1 14.93 -16.32 -14.73
CA THR A 1 14.21 -15.43 -13.77
C THR A 1 14.38 -13.97 -14.18
N VAL A 2 13.63 -13.08 -13.50
CA VAL A 2 13.81 -11.61 -13.67
C VAL A 2 15.21 -11.16 -13.26
N CYS A 3 15.82 -11.80 -12.26
CA CYS A 3 17.19 -11.54 -11.86
C CYS A 3 18.16 -11.87 -13.00
N ASP A 4 17.98 -12.98 -13.71
CA ASP A 4 18.84 -13.35 -14.82
C ASP A 4 18.79 -12.31 -15.95
N ALA A 5 17.59 -11.80 -16.25
CA ALA A 5 17.43 -10.72 -17.21
C ALA A 5 18.15 -9.43 -16.78
N ASN A 6 18.06 -9.06 -15.49
CA ASN A 6 18.78 -7.91 -14.95
C ASN A 6 20.31 -8.10 -15.02
N VAL A 7 20.80 -9.33 -14.82
CA VAL A 7 22.24 -9.65 -14.95
C VAL A 7 22.67 -9.56 -16.42
N VAL A 8 21.90 -10.10 -17.37
CA VAL A 8 22.18 -10.03 -18.81
C VAL A 8 22.24 -8.59 -19.29
N LEU A 9 21.30 -7.75 -18.86
CA LEU A 9 21.23 -6.33 -19.22
C LEU A 9 22.26 -5.46 -18.49
N GLY A 10 22.95 -6.01 -17.47
CA GLY A 10 23.94 -5.28 -16.69
C GLY A 10 23.35 -4.36 -15.63
N TYR A 11 22.04 -4.41 -15.36
CA TYR A 11 21.41 -3.67 -14.28
C TYR A 11 21.79 -4.25 -12.91
N LEU A 12 22.03 -5.55 -12.84
CA LEU A 12 22.60 -6.22 -11.68
C LEU A 12 24.06 -6.62 -12.04
N PRO A 13 25.07 -5.91 -11.51
CA PRO A 13 26.46 -6.17 -11.87
C PRO A 13 26.94 -7.52 -11.30
N SER A 14 27.69 -8.27 -12.12
CA SER A 14 28.23 -9.58 -11.75
C SER A 14 29.66 -9.53 -11.22
N ASP A 15 30.28 -8.38 -11.26
CA ASP A 15 31.67 -8.13 -10.81
C ASP A 15 31.74 -7.71 -9.33
N VAL A 16 30.58 -7.53 -8.68
CA VAL A 16 30.47 -7.20 -7.26
C VAL A 16 29.80 -8.33 -6.47
N LYS A 17 30.23 -8.51 -5.24
CA LYS A 17 29.60 -9.48 -4.34
C LYS A 17 28.37 -8.87 -3.68
N LEU A 18 27.23 -9.57 -3.78
CA LEU A 18 26.01 -9.19 -3.08
C LEU A 18 26.09 -9.64 -1.60
N GLY A 19 25.72 -8.74 -0.68
CA GLY A 19 25.74 -9.05 0.75
C GLY A 19 27.12 -9.42 1.31
N GLY A 20 28.19 -9.14 0.58
CA GLY A 20 29.57 -9.40 0.96
C GLY A 20 30.17 -10.70 0.42
N ASP A 21 29.37 -11.77 0.24
CA ASP A 21 29.89 -13.09 -0.11
C ASP A 21 29.28 -13.71 -1.38
N MET A 22 28.07 -13.34 -1.77
CA MET A 22 27.37 -13.94 -2.91
C MET A 22 27.94 -13.44 -4.24
N ILE A 23 28.45 -14.36 -5.06
CA ILE A 23 28.91 -14.10 -6.42
C ILE A 23 27.77 -14.40 -7.39
N ILE A 24 27.56 -13.49 -8.34
CA ILE A 24 26.60 -13.70 -9.40
C ILE A 24 27.26 -14.43 -10.56
N ASP A 25 26.70 -15.59 -10.94
CA ASP A 25 27.12 -16.33 -12.12
C ASP A 25 26.43 -15.78 -13.38
N ARG A 26 27.13 -14.89 -14.06
CA ARG A 26 26.63 -14.28 -15.30
C ARG A 26 26.46 -15.29 -16.44
N GLU A 27 27.36 -16.29 -16.51
CA GLU A 27 27.29 -17.29 -17.59
C GLU A 27 26.03 -18.15 -17.48
N SER A 28 25.68 -18.58 -16.27
CA SER A 28 24.42 -19.28 -16.00
C SER A 28 23.19 -18.42 -16.34
N SER A 29 23.20 -17.14 -16.00
CA SER A 29 22.11 -16.21 -16.35
C SER A 29 21.98 -16.04 -17.87
N VAL A 30 23.09 -15.84 -18.57
CA VAL A 30 23.09 -15.75 -20.04
C VAL A 30 22.54 -17.03 -20.69
N LYS A 31 22.95 -18.20 -20.19
CA LYS A 31 22.48 -19.50 -20.70
C LYS A 31 20.97 -19.64 -20.62
N VAL A 32 20.36 -19.38 -19.45
CA VAL A 32 18.90 -19.56 -19.29
C VAL A 32 18.09 -18.54 -20.09
N VAL A 33 18.58 -17.30 -20.24
CA VAL A 33 17.91 -16.29 -21.08
C VAL A 33 18.09 -16.61 -22.57
N GLN A 34 19.26 -17.18 -22.98
CA GLN A 34 19.49 -17.61 -24.35
C GLN A 34 18.56 -18.76 -24.74
N GLU A 35 18.35 -19.75 -23.87
CA GLU A 35 17.40 -20.83 -24.12
C GLU A 35 15.98 -20.29 -24.42
N LEU A 36 15.55 -19.25 -23.72
CA LEU A 36 14.28 -18.59 -23.98
C LEU A 36 14.30 -17.82 -25.30
N ALA A 37 15.37 -17.08 -25.57
CA ALA A 37 15.56 -16.33 -26.81
C ALA A 37 15.47 -17.24 -28.03
N ASP A 38 16.19 -18.39 -28.00
CA ASP A 38 16.20 -19.39 -29.04
C ASP A 38 14.80 -19.98 -29.27
N ALA A 39 14.07 -20.30 -28.19
CA ALA A 39 12.72 -20.81 -28.29
C ALA A 39 11.73 -19.82 -28.91
N MET A 40 11.96 -18.51 -28.72
CA MET A 40 11.15 -17.43 -29.27
C MET A 40 11.64 -16.93 -30.65
N GLY A 41 12.81 -17.34 -31.10
CA GLY A 41 13.41 -16.89 -32.35
C GLY A 41 13.86 -15.41 -32.34
N ILE A 42 14.27 -14.89 -31.17
CA ILE A 42 14.74 -13.52 -30.95
C ILE A 42 16.15 -13.51 -30.38
N ASP A 43 16.80 -12.35 -30.38
CA ASP A 43 18.11 -12.24 -29.77
C ASP A 43 18.08 -12.18 -28.24
N LEU A 44 19.25 -12.48 -27.62
CA LEU A 44 19.39 -12.53 -26.15
C LEU A 44 18.96 -11.24 -25.45
N MET A 45 19.34 -10.09 -26.01
CA MET A 45 19.04 -8.79 -25.38
C MET A 45 17.55 -8.48 -25.48
N ALA A 46 16.92 -8.74 -26.63
CA ALA A 46 15.49 -8.58 -26.82
C ALA A 46 14.68 -9.49 -25.87
N ALA A 47 15.14 -10.73 -25.62
CA ALA A 47 14.52 -11.61 -24.65
C ALA A 47 14.63 -11.05 -23.21
N ALA A 48 15.82 -10.58 -22.82
CA ALA A 48 16.02 -9.99 -21.50
C ALA A 48 15.21 -8.70 -21.31
N GLU A 49 15.19 -7.81 -22.28
CA GLU A 49 14.36 -6.58 -22.25
C GLU A 49 12.87 -6.89 -22.20
N GLY A 50 12.43 -7.91 -22.93
CA GLY A 50 11.05 -8.40 -22.91
C GLY A 50 10.61 -8.86 -21.51
N ILE A 51 11.47 -9.62 -20.82
CA ILE A 51 11.21 -10.05 -19.43
C ILE A 51 11.05 -8.84 -18.50
N ILE A 52 11.95 -7.86 -18.57
CA ILE A 52 11.90 -6.66 -17.73
C ILE A 52 10.66 -5.82 -18.05
N LYS A 53 10.32 -5.68 -19.32
CA LYS A 53 9.12 -4.95 -19.73
C LYS A 53 7.84 -5.58 -19.17
N ILE A 54 7.70 -6.91 -19.30
CA ILE A 54 6.51 -7.62 -18.80
C ILE A 54 6.37 -7.48 -17.28
N VAL A 55 7.47 -7.63 -16.53
CA VAL A 55 7.39 -7.49 -15.07
C VAL A 55 7.08 -6.05 -14.66
N ASN A 56 7.64 -5.06 -15.34
CA ASN A 56 7.33 -3.65 -15.05
C ASN A 56 5.86 -3.33 -15.34
N GLU A 57 5.27 -3.86 -16.41
CA GLU A 57 3.84 -3.72 -16.68
C GLU A 57 2.97 -4.40 -15.60
N SER A 58 3.38 -5.57 -15.11
CA SER A 58 2.69 -6.25 -14.02
C SER A 58 2.76 -5.45 -12.72
N MET A 59 3.92 -4.85 -12.42
CA MET A 59 4.11 -3.98 -11.25
C MET A 59 3.32 -2.68 -11.39
N LEU A 60 3.24 -2.10 -12.60
CA LEU A 60 2.40 -0.95 -12.89
C LEU A 60 0.93 -1.24 -12.60
N GLY A 61 0.45 -2.43 -12.96
CA GLY A 61 -0.90 -2.88 -12.61
C GLY A 61 -1.15 -2.83 -11.10
N ALA A 62 -0.21 -3.36 -10.30
CA ALA A 62 -0.31 -3.32 -8.84
C ALA A 62 -0.27 -1.88 -8.27
N LEU A 63 0.55 -0.99 -8.86
CA LEU A 63 0.57 0.42 -8.46
C LEU A 63 -0.76 1.13 -8.75
N ARG A 64 -1.42 0.79 -9.84
CA ARG A 64 -2.74 1.35 -10.18
C ARG A 64 -3.83 0.97 -9.17
N LEU A 65 -3.79 -0.24 -8.61
CA LEU A 65 -4.73 -0.68 -7.57
C LEU A 65 -4.69 0.23 -6.33
N VAL A 66 -3.52 0.71 -5.96
CA VAL A 66 -3.32 1.55 -4.76
C VAL A 66 -3.30 3.05 -5.05
N SER A 67 -3.41 3.46 -6.31
CA SER A 67 -3.43 4.86 -6.72
C SER A 67 -4.68 5.18 -7.54
N VAL A 68 -4.68 4.91 -8.83
CA VAL A 68 -5.76 5.30 -9.76
C VAL A 68 -7.11 4.71 -9.34
N GLU A 69 -7.15 3.45 -8.93
CA GLU A 69 -8.40 2.80 -8.48
C GLU A 69 -8.90 3.32 -7.13
N GLN A 70 -8.03 4.03 -6.39
CA GLN A 70 -8.39 4.76 -5.17
C GLN A 70 -8.64 6.25 -5.43
N GLY A 71 -8.69 6.68 -6.69
CA GLY A 71 -8.94 8.08 -7.07
C GLY A 71 -7.73 9.01 -6.95
N TYR A 72 -6.52 8.46 -6.79
CA TYR A 72 -5.29 9.26 -6.72
C TYR A 72 -4.60 9.30 -8.08
N ASP A 73 -4.10 10.47 -8.46
CA ASP A 73 -3.21 10.61 -9.62
C ASP A 73 -1.77 10.28 -9.23
N PRO A 74 -1.14 9.24 -9.81
CA PRO A 74 0.25 8.89 -9.48
C PRO A 74 1.24 10.03 -9.70
N ARG A 75 0.94 10.98 -10.59
CA ARG A 75 1.80 12.13 -10.92
C ARG A 75 1.92 13.13 -9.76
N ASP A 76 1.00 13.08 -8.80
CA ASP A 76 1.03 13.93 -7.60
C ASP A 76 1.91 13.35 -6.48
N PHE A 77 2.51 12.16 -6.71
CA PHE A 77 3.27 11.42 -5.69
C PHE A 77 4.69 11.14 -6.15
N ALA A 78 5.62 11.12 -5.19
CA ALA A 78 6.93 10.52 -5.37
C ALA A 78 6.84 8.99 -5.32
N LEU A 79 7.64 8.30 -6.15
CA LEU A 79 7.77 6.85 -6.10
C LEU A 79 8.98 6.47 -5.23
N VAL A 80 8.78 5.64 -4.22
CA VAL A 80 9.86 5.13 -3.37
C VAL A 80 10.16 3.67 -3.73
N GLY A 81 11.38 3.41 -4.22
CA GLY A 81 11.86 2.07 -4.54
C GLY A 81 12.69 1.50 -3.40
N PHE A 82 12.25 0.38 -2.80
CA PHE A 82 12.98 -0.30 -1.73
C PHE A 82 12.82 -1.83 -1.81
N GLY A 83 13.46 -2.54 -0.88
CA GLY A 83 13.60 -3.99 -0.95
C GLY A 83 14.84 -4.40 -1.77
N GLY A 84 15.04 -5.71 -1.95
CA GLY A 84 16.19 -6.25 -2.65
C GLY A 84 16.26 -5.87 -4.14
N ALA A 85 15.13 -5.95 -4.85
CA ALA A 85 15.04 -5.70 -6.29
C ALA A 85 14.26 -4.42 -6.67
N GLY A 86 13.54 -3.81 -5.72
CA GLY A 86 12.75 -2.58 -5.97
C GLY A 86 13.54 -1.48 -6.69
N PRO A 87 14.75 -1.14 -6.24
CA PRO A 87 15.58 -0.13 -6.90
C PRO A 87 15.88 -0.38 -8.38
N LEU A 88 15.97 -1.64 -8.81
CA LEU A 88 16.24 -2.01 -10.21
C LEU A 88 15.11 -1.62 -11.16
N HIS A 89 13.87 -1.57 -10.65
CA HIS A 89 12.67 -1.28 -11.43
C HIS A 89 12.13 0.13 -11.21
N ALA A 90 12.54 0.81 -10.14
CA ALA A 90 11.94 2.05 -9.68
C ALA A 90 11.96 3.17 -10.73
N ASN A 91 13.06 3.34 -11.46
CA ASN A 91 13.16 4.36 -12.52
C ASN A 91 12.16 4.09 -13.67
N SER A 92 12.09 2.85 -14.14
CA SER A 92 11.15 2.47 -15.19
C SER A 92 9.69 2.66 -14.76
N LEU A 93 9.36 2.29 -13.51
CA LEU A 93 8.04 2.48 -12.96
C LEU A 93 7.69 3.97 -12.77
N GLY A 94 8.65 4.80 -12.34
CA GLY A 94 8.46 6.24 -12.27
C GLY A 94 8.13 6.86 -13.63
N ILE A 95 8.81 6.41 -14.69
CA ILE A 95 8.51 6.83 -16.07
C ILE A 95 7.11 6.37 -16.49
N LEU A 96 6.74 5.11 -16.23
CA LEU A 96 5.45 4.54 -16.63
C LEU A 96 4.26 5.17 -15.88
N THR A 97 4.43 5.49 -14.60
CA THR A 97 3.40 6.13 -13.77
C THR A 97 3.35 7.65 -13.92
N GLY A 98 4.45 8.26 -14.37
CA GLY A 98 4.66 9.70 -14.33
C GLY A 98 4.96 10.23 -12.92
N SER A 99 5.20 9.34 -11.94
CA SER A 99 5.52 9.71 -10.55
C SER A 99 6.93 10.26 -10.45
N TRP A 100 7.07 11.44 -9.87
CA TRP A 100 8.37 12.09 -9.71
C TRP A 100 8.41 12.93 -8.42
N PRO A 101 9.53 12.96 -7.65
CA PRO A 101 10.79 12.21 -7.90
C PRO A 101 10.70 10.72 -7.61
N VAL A 102 11.62 9.94 -8.20
CA VAL A 102 11.87 8.54 -7.81
C VAL A 102 12.94 8.54 -6.72
N ILE A 103 12.63 7.99 -5.57
CA ILE A 103 13.49 8.02 -4.37
C ILE A 103 13.95 6.60 -4.05
N ILE A 104 15.26 6.42 -3.95
CA ILE A 104 15.88 5.22 -3.41
C ILE A 104 16.48 5.59 -2.04
N PRO A 105 15.88 5.13 -0.92
CA PRO A 105 16.37 5.47 0.40
C PRO A 105 17.71 4.80 0.71
N PRO A 106 18.47 5.30 1.68
CA PRO A 106 19.66 4.61 2.17
C PRO A 106 19.30 3.22 2.70
N GLY A 107 20.10 2.19 2.33
CA GLY A 107 19.88 0.81 2.76
C GLY A 107 18.54 0.22 2.29
N PRO A 108 18.16 0.34 1.00
CA PRO A 108 16.83 -0.04 0.52
C PRO A 108 16.50 -1.51 0.80
N GLY A 109 17.49 -2.40 0.75
CA GLY A 109 17.32 -3.84 0.98
C GLY A 109 16.91 -4.21 2.41
N VAL A 110 17.16 -3.34 3.39
CA VAL A 110 16.84 -3.55 4.81
C VAL A 110 15.79 -2.58 5.35
N LEU A 111 15.15 -1.79 4.49
CA LEU A 111 14.20 -0.75 4.91
C LEU A 111 12.99 -1.34 5.65
N CYS A 112 12.52 -2.53 5.26
CA CYS A 112 11.44 -3.22 5.98
C CYS A 112 11.85 -3.54 7.42
N ALA A 113 13.04 -4.14 7.61
CA ALA A 113 13.55 -4.45 8.93
C ALA A 113 13.77 -3.19 9.79
N TYR A 114 14.23 -2.10 9.18
CA TYR A 114 14.33 -0.80 9.84
C TYR A 114 12.94 -0.28 10.25
N GLY A 115 11.94 -0.40 9.37
CA GLY A 115 10.56 -0.04 9.66
C GLY A 115 10.02 -0.82 10.85
N ASP A 116 10.19 -2.14 10.86
CA ASP A 116 9.76 -3.01 11.96
C ASP A 116 10.44 -2.65 13.30
N ALA A 117 11.74 -2.38 13.25
CA ALA A 117 12.51 -2.00 14.44
C ALA A 117 12.15 -0.62 15.00
N THR A 118 11.60 0.28 14.18
CA THR A 118 11.26 1.66 14.56
C THR A 118 9.77 1.93 14.66
N THR A 119 8.93 0.97 14.27
CA THR A 119 7.48 1.12 14.33
C THR A 119 6.99 1.16 15.77
N LYS A 120 5.95 1.95 16.02
CA LYS A 120 5.30 1.97 17.33
C LYS A 120 4.44 0.71 17.51
N VAL A 121 4.34 0.24 18.73
CA VAL A 121 3.39 -0.84 19.08
C VAL A 121 1.99 -0.38 18.68
N ARG A 122 1.26 -1.24 17.96
CA ARG A 122 -0.11 -0.99 17.52
C ARG A 122 -0.96 -2.20 17.80
N ASP A 123 -2.16 -1.95 18.30
CA ASP A 123 -3.22 -2.96 18.42
C ASP A 123 -4.49 -2.42 17.79
N GLU A 124 -5.39 -3.32 17.41
CA GLU A 124 -6.63 -2.99 16.72
C GLU A 124 -7.76 -3.85 17.24
N ALA A 125 -8.89 -3.24 17.47
CA ALA A 125 -10.15 -3.93 17.76
C ALA A 125 -11.21 -3.48 16.74
N SER A 126 -11.89 -4.45 16.15
CA SER A 126 -12.97 -4.19 15.21
C SER A 126 -14.25 -4.90 15.60
N GLN A 127 -15.36 -4.38 15.14
CA GLN A 127 -16.69 -4.94 15.37
C GLN A 127 -17.60 -4.66 14.19
N THR A 128 -18.37 -5.65 13.80
CA THR A 128 -19.42 -5.49 12.80
C THR A 128 -20.60 -4.73 13.41
N TYR A 129 -20.98 -3.60 12.76
CA TYR A 129 -22.05 -2.72 13.20
C TYR A 129 -22.95 -2.35 12.03
N VAL A 130 -23.77 -3.31 11.57
CA VAL A 130 -24.64 -3.11 10.40
C VAL A 130 -25.95 -2.48 10.82
N LYS A 131 -26.03 -1.15 10.68
CA LYS A 131 -27.22 -0.34 10.90
C LYS A 131 -27.27 0.79 9.89
N LYS A 132 -28.47 1.26 9.55
CA LYS A 132 -28.62 2.52 8.82
C LYS A 132 -28.28 3.68 9.74
N VAL A 133 -27.61 4.70 9.22
CA VAL A 133 -27.17 5.85 10.02
C VAL A 133 -28.35 6.55 10.70
N GLU A 134 -29.51 6.62 10.04
CA GLU A 134 -30.75 7.20 10.57
C GLU A 134 -31.32 6.45 11.80
N ASP A 135 -31.00 5.14 11.92
CA ASP A 135 -31.46 4.28 13.02
C ASP A 135 -30.45 4.25 14.20
N ILE A 136 -29.31 4.94 14.08
CA ILE A 136 -28.25 4.96 15.09
C ILE A 136 -28.47 6.12 16.06
N LYS A 137 -28.57 5.81 17.35
CA LYS A 137 -28.47 6.81 18.39
C LYS A 137 -26.98 7.13 18.64
N LEU A 138 -26.66 8.41 18.68
CA LEU A 138 -25.29 8.88 18.87
C LEU A 138 -24.65 8.32 20.14
N GLU A 139 -25.41 8.29 21.23
CA GLU A 139 -24.94 7.78 22.53
C GLU A 139 -24.55 6.29 22.46
N ASP A 140 -25.38 5.47 21.81
CA ASP A 140 -25.11 4.04 21.60
C ASP A 140 -23.83 3.84 20.77
N PHE A 141 -23.67 4.64 19.70
CA PHE A 141 -22.50 4.56 18.83
C PHE A 141 -21.21 4.95 19.56
N ILE A 142 -21.23 6.03 20.35
CA ILE A 142 -20.10 6.43 21.19
C ILE A 142 -19.76 5.32 22.20
N THR A 143 -20.75 4.68 22.79
CA THR A 143 -20.55 3.56 23.73
C THR A 143 -19.83 2.39 23.07
N GLU A 144 -20.20 2.04 21.83
CA GLU A 144 -19.52 0.98 21.07
C GLU A 144 -18.07 1.34 20.73
N LEU A 145 -17.80 2.59 20.34
CA LEU A 145 -16.44 3.05 20.08
C LEU A 145 -15.56 3.01 21.33
N GLU A 146 -16.09 3.40 22.49
CA GLU A 146 -15.36 3.31 23.76
C GLU A 146 -15.12 1.84 24.18
N ALA A 147 -16.06 0.94 23.92
CA ALA A 147 -15.87 -0.49 24.14
C ALA A 147 -14.76 -1.07 23.25
N LEU A 148 -14.69 -0.66 21.98
CA LEU A 148 -13.60 -1.04 21.08
C LEU A 148 -12.24 -0.53 21.56
N LYS A 149 -12.17 0.73 22.04
CA LYS A 149 -10.97 1.29 22.65
C LYS A 149 -10.47 0.45 23.82
N ILE A 150 -11.39 0.10 24.75
CA ILE A 150 -11.04 -0.75 25.91
C ILE A 150 -10.48 -2.09 25.45
N ARG A 151 -11.11 -2.73 24.44
CA ARG A 151 -10.62 -4.01 23.90
C ARG A 151 -9.23 -3.90 23.27
N ALA A 152 -8.97 -2.83 22.50
CA ALA A 152 -7.67 -2.58 21.88
C ALA A 152 -6.59 -2.24 22.92
N SER A 153 -6.94 -1.67 24.07
CA SER A 153 -5.99 -1.31 25.12
C SER A 153 -5.52 -2.48 25.98
N ILE A 154 -6.16 -3.64 25.91
CA ILE A 154 -5.85 -4.81 26.77
C ILE A 154 -4.40 -5.31 26.56
N SER A 155 -3.92 -5.33 25.32
CA SER A 155 -2.55 -5.76 25.02
C SER A 155 -1.53 -4.76 25.58
N PHE A 156 -1.79 -3.46 25.43
CA PHE A 156 -0.93 -2.40 25.96
C PHE A 156 -0.81 -2.45 27.48
N GLU A 157 -1.88 -2.75 28.19
CA GLU A 157 -1.86 -2.93 29.65
C GLU A 157 -0.98 -4.13 30.04
N LYS A 158 -1.09 -5.25 29.31
CA LYS A 158 -0.24 -6.44 29.53
C LYS A 158 1.24 -6.16 29.28
N ASP A 159 1.55 -5.31 28.30
CA ASP A 159 2.89 -4.91 27.93
C ASP A 159 3.42 -3.75 28.82
N GLY A 160 2.62 -3.29 29.79
CA GLY A 160 3.00 -2.22 30.70
C GLY A 160 3.06 -0.83 30.06
N ILE A 161 2.36 -0.63 28.95
CA ILE A 161 2.32 0.67 28.26
C ILE A 161 1.27 1.55 28.92
N ASP A 162 1.71 2.64 29.54
CA ASP A 162 0.88 3.61 30.21
C ASP A 162 -0.16 4.24 29.27
N SER A 163 -1.39 4.43 29.75
CA SER A 163 -2.51 5.00 28.98
C SER A 163 -2.21 6.42 28.46
N THR A 164 -1.37 7.19 29.16
CA THR A 164 -0.95 8.53 28.72
C THR A 164 -0.04 8.53 27.50
N LYS A 165 0.51 7.36 27.14
CA LYS A 165 1.37 7.15 25.97
C LYS A 165 0.60 6.52 24.79
N GLN A 166 -0.68 6.24 24.98
CA GLN A 166 -1.53 5.64 23.96
C GLN A 166 -2.23 6.72 23.16
N ASP A 167 -2.22 6.57 21.84
CA ASP A 167 -3.04 7.35 20.91
C ASP A 167 -4.10 6.46 20.30
N VAL A 168 -5.33 6.95 20.18
CA VAL A 168 -6.48 6.18 19.68
C VAL A 168 -7.05 6.83 18.45
N LYS A 169 -7.15 6.05 17.37
CA LYS A 169 -7.81 6.46 16.14
C LYS A 169 -9.03 5.58 15.91
N TYR A 170 -10.15 6.20 15.61
CA TYR A 170 -11.38 5.50 15.28
C TYR A 170 -11.66 5.59 13.80
N GLN A 171 -12.23 4.51 13.25
CA GLN A 171 -12.65 4.44 11.85
C GLN A 171 -14.01 3.74 11.78
N ALA A 172 -14.81 4.12 10.78
CA ALA A 172 -16.03 3.40 10.42
C ALA A 172 -16.03 3.09 8.93
N ASP A 173 -16.37 1.86 8.59
CA ASP A 173 -16.62 1.45 7.23
C ASP A 173 -18.08 1.74 6.88
N ILE A 174 -18.30 2.62 5.92
CA ILE A 174 -19.62 3.10 5.52
C ILE A 174 -19.86 2.80 4.04
N ARG A 175 -21.09 2.48 3.70
CA ARG A 175 -21.54 2.25 2.33
C ARG A 175 -23.00 2.66 2.13
N TYR A 176 -23.38 2.95 0.91
CA TYR A 176 -24.79 3.08 0.59
C TYR A 176 -25.51 1.73 0.71
N THR A 177 -26.79 1.79 1.04
CA THR A 177 -27.64 0.59 1.08
C THR A 177 -27.63 -0.11 -0.28
N GLY A 178 -27.28 -1.40 -0.31
CA GLY A 178 -27.18 -2.19 -1.54
C GLY A 178 -25.83 -2.11 -2.27
N GLN A 179 -24.89 -1.26 -1.82
CA GLN A 179 -23.54 -1.19 -2.39
C GLN A 179 -22.66 -2.32 -1.86
N ALA A 180 -21.83 -2.91 -2.74
CA ALA A 180 -20.97 -4.03 -2.38
C ALA A 180 -19.66 -3.59 -1.69
N PHE A 181 -19.14 -2.40 -2.00
CA PHE A 181 -17.93 -1.85 -1.38
C PHE A 181 -18.27 -0.82 -0.33
N GLN A 182 -17.30 -0.54 0.52
CA GLN A 182 -17.38 0.42 1.62
C GLN A 182 -16.19 1.37 1.59
N LEU A 183 -16.34 2.55 2.18
CA LEU A 183 -15.26 3.51 2.40
C LEU A 183 -14.97 3.59 3.89
N SER A 184 -13.70 3.55 4.25
CA SER A 184 -13.24 3.68 5.64
C SER A 184 -13.03 5.15 5.98
N LEU A 185 -13.87 5.68 6.86
CA LEU A 185 -13.81 7.07 7.32
C LEU A 185 -13.16 7.17 8.70
N GLY A 186 -12.23 8.10 8.85
CA GLY A 186 -11.69 8.46 10.16
C GLY A 186 -12.75 9.18 11.01
N ILE A 187 -12.84 8.84 12.29
CA ILE A 187 -13.76 9.45 13.23
C ILE A 187 -12.98 10.25 14.27
N SER A 188 -13.28 11.55 14.37
CA SER A 188 -12.89 12.38 15.49
C SER A 188 -13.99 12.33 16.56
N MET A 189 -13.66 11.85 17.77
CA MET A 189 -14.63 11.78 18.87
C MET A 189 -15.15 13.16 19.27
N ASP A 190 -14.31 14.20 19.19
CA ASP A 190 -14.71 15.56 19.51
C ASP A 190 -15.69 16.13 18.49
N ASP A 191 -15.44 15.87 17.21
CA ASP A 191 -16.30 16.32 16.12
C ASP A 191 -17.62 15.53 16.12
N LEU A 192 -17.57 14.23 16.42
CA LEU A 192 -18.77 13.38 16.54
C LEU A 192 -19.71 13.90 17.65
N LYS A 193 -19.15 14.29 18.81
CA LYS A 193 -19.93 14.86 19.93
C LYS A 193 -20.50 16.23 19.60
N LYS A 194 -19.85 17.02 18.74
CA LYS A 194 -20.32 18.36 18.36
C LYS A 194 -21.34 18.34 17.22
N ASN A 195 -21.08 17.53 16.19
CA ASN A 195 -21.77 17.60 14.90
C ASN A 195 -22.70 16.43 14.62
N SER A 196 -22.85 15.51 15.55
CA SER A 196 -23.64 14.27 15.42
C SER A 196 -23.14 13.36 14.27
N LEU A 197 -23.93 12.35 13.92
CA LEU A 197 -23.62 11.38 12.86
C LEU A 197 -23.70 11.98 11.44
N SER A 198 -24.31 13.16 11.26
CA SER A 198 -24.42 13.78 9.95
C SER A 198 -23.06 14.11 9.34
N MET A 199 -22.05 14.41 10.16
CA MET A 199 -20.69 14.62 9.67
C MET A 199 -20.11 13.41 8.95
N LEU A 200 -20.47 12.19 9.37
CA LEU A 200 -19.99 10.96 8.73
C LEU A 200 -20.65 10.76 7.36
N THR A 201 -21.94 11.06 7.25
CA THR A 201 -22.64 10.98 5.96
C THR A 201 -22.15 12.05 4.99
N ASP A 202 -21.95 13.28 5.44
CA ASP A 202 -21.44 14.37 4.61
C ASP A 202 -20.02 14.06 4.13
N GLU A 203 -19.15 13.55 4.98
CA GLU A 203 -17.77 13.16 4.61
C GLU A 203 -17.76 11.92 3.70
N PHE A 204 -18.66 10.96 3.92
CA PHE A 204 -18.82 9.80 3.05
C PHE A 204 -19.24 10.25 1.63
N ASP A 205 -20.26 11.10 1.53
CA ASP A 205 -20.74 11.60 0.23
C ASP A 205 -19.62 12.35 -0.50
N ARG A 206 -18.87 13.18 0.21
CA ARG A 206 -17.72 13.92 -0.34
C ARG A 206 -16.63 12.98 -0.90
N GLN A 207 -16.23 11.97 -0.13
CA GLN A 207 -15.21 11.01 -0.58
C GLN A 207 -15.74 10.12 -1.70
N HIS A 208 -17.00 9.70 -1.64
CA HIS A 208 -17.63 8.90 -2.67
C HIS A 208 -17.72 9.67 -4.00
N GLU A 209 -18.09 10.96 -3.98
CA GLU A 209 -18.10 11.81 -5.17
C GLU A 209 -16.70 12.00 -5.75
N GLN A 210 -15.68 12.15 -4.89
CA GLN A 210 -14.29 12.25 -5.33
C GLN A 210 -13.80 10.98 -6.05
N LEU A 211 -14.19 9.80 -5.54
CA LEU A 211 -13.74 8.50 -6.08
C LEU A 211 -14.56 8.04 -7.29
N PHE A 212 -15.86 8.26 -7.24
CA PHE A 212 -16.80 7.69 -8.22
C PHE A 212 -17.55 8.73 -9.07
N THR A 213 -17.24 10.01 -8.86
CA THR A 213 -17.85 11.16 -9.59
C THR A 213 -19.34 11.38 -9.34
N PHE A 214 -19.92 10.70 -8.35
CA PHE A 214 -21.30 10.92 -7.92
C PHE A 214 -21.47 10.65 -6.43
N ALA A 215 -22.44 11.27 -5.80
CA ALA A 215 -22.99 10.94 -4.50
C ALA A 215 -24.51 10.75 -4.62
N HIS A 216 -25.06 9.78 -3.88
CA HIS A 216 -26.51 9.73 -3.70
C HIS A 216 -26.85 10.81 -2.67
N GLY A 217 -27.63 11.82 -3.06
CA GLY A 217 -28.10 12.84 -2.13
C GLY A 217 -28.91 12.23 -0.96
N LYS A 218 -29.25 13.08 0.00
CA LYS A 218 -30.04 12.70 1.20
C LYS A 218 -31.50 12.36 0.81
N ASP A 219 -31.72 11.28 0.03
CA ASP A 219 -33.03 10.71 -0.22
C ASP A 219 -33.19 9.39 0.53
#